data_4ce383cd1b3904f7fe4c6e7083a58bab
#
_entry.id   4ce383cd1b3904f7fe4c6e7083a58bab
#
_cell.length_a   1.000
_cell.length_b   1.000
_cell.length_c   1.000
_cell.angle_alpha   90.00
_cell.angle_beta   90.00
_cell.angle_gamma   90.00
#
_symmetry.space_group_name_H-M   'P 1'
#
loop_
_entity.id
_entity.type
_entity.pdbx_description
1 polymer ?
#
loop_
_entity_poly.entity_id
_entity_poly.type
_entity_poly.pdbx_seq_one_letter_code
_entity_poly.pdbx_strand_id
1 'polypeptide(L)'
;MSDLIISGVEAGYGHVRVLHGINLKVSDKPVALMGRNGMGKTTLAQAIMGINATTAGTISYGNVTLTGLTPTKIAQAGIGYVPQGRRVFPSLTVDEHLRILEKRTSKWSAKKVYELFPRLAERKKNGGAMLSGGEQQMLAIGRALMTDPTLLLMDEPSEGLAPAIVEHLGNSLRDLVAQGQRVLLIEQNLKFASTLCDEIVIL
;
A
#
# COMPACT_ATOMS: atom_id res chain seq x y z
N MET A 1 1.54 18.38 8.80
CA MET A 1 1.62 17.08 8.09
C MET A 1 0.62 16.13 8.74
N SER A 2 0.12 15.14 8.01
CA SER A 2 -1.00 14.32 8.48
C SER A 2 -0.48 12.99 9.03
N ASP A 3 -0.32 12.85 10.35
CA ASP A 3 0.06 11.57 10.95
C ASP A 3 -1.09 10.55 10.85
N LEU A 4 -0.77 9.29 10.58
CA LEU A 4 -1.67 8.18 10.81
C LEU A 4 -1.53 7.75 12.27
N ILE A 5 -2.61 7.81 13.02
CA ILE A 5 -2.65 7.44 14.44
C ILE A 5 -3.69 6.33 14.61
N ILE A 6 -3.25 5.24 15.18
CA ILE A 6 -4.07 4.07 15.54
C ILE A 6 -4.01 3.94 17.06
N SER A 7 -5.15 3.98 17.72
CA SER A 7 -5.25 3.97 19.18
C SER A 7 -6.24 2.92 19.66
N GLY A 8 -5.72 1.89 20.33
CA GLY A 8 -6.51 0.85 20.96
C GLY A 8 -7.39 0.05 19.99
N VAL A 9 -6.95 -0.11 18.72
CA VAL A 9 -7.79 -0.70 17.68
C VAL A 9 -7.97 -2.20 17.90
N GLU A 10 -9.24 -2.61 17.89
CA GLU A 10 -9.67 -3.99 17.84
C GLU A 10 -10.46 -4.24 16.56
N ALA A 11 -10.19 -5.37 15.89
CA ALA A 11 -10.90 -5.80 14.69
C ALA A 11 -10.80 -7.31 14.52
N GLY A 12 -11.69 -7.88 13.72
CA GLY A 12 -11.69 -9.31 13.46
C GLY A 12 -12.74 -9.70 12.42
N TYR A 13 -13.07 -10.98 12.38
CA TYR A 13 -14.03 -11.53 11.42
C TYR A 13 -15.13 -12.31 12.17
N GLY A 14 -16.38 -11.90 12.01
CA GLY A 14 -17.50 -12.47 12.75
C GLY A 14 -17.27 -12.35 14.26
N HIS A 15 -17.17 -13.47 14.95
CA HIS A 15 -16.93 -13.53 16.40
C HIS A 15 -15.44 -13.66 16.77
N VAL A 16 -14.55 -13.80 15.78
CA VAL A 16 -13.12 -13.99 16.03
C VAL A 16 -12.43 -12.64 16.01
N ARG A 17 -11.92 -12.21 17.18
CA ARG A 17 -11.07 -11.02 17.28
C ARG A 17 -9.65 -11.38 16.87
N VAL A 18 -9.06 -10.58 15.99
CA VAL A 18 -7.71 -10.76 15.45
C VAL A 18 -6.77 -9.66 15.96
N LEU A 19 -7.26 -8.42 16.03
CA LEU A 19 -6.50 -7.29 16.59
C LEU A 19 -6.96 -7.01 18.02
N HIS A 20 -6.02 -6.85 18.93
CA HIS A 20 -6.25 -6.71 20.36
C HIS A 20 -5.63 -5.41 20.90
N GLY A 21 -6.30 -4.27 20.69
CA GLY A 21 -5.87 -2.99 21.24
C GLY A 21 -4.60 -2.43 20.60
N ILE A 22 -4.49 -2.48 19.27
CA ILE A 22 -3.31 -2.05 18.52
C ILE A 22 -3.12 -0.54 18.63
N ASN A 23 -1.86 -0.14 18.90
CA ASN A 23 -1.42 1.25 18.89
C ASN A 23 -0.26 1.40 17.91
N LEU A 24 -0.37 2.36 16.97
CA LEU A 24 0.66 2.65 15.98
C LEU A 24 0.58 4.11 15.58
N LYS A 25 1.73 4.75 15.41
CA LYS A 25 1.84 6.08 14.82
C LYS A 25 2.77 6.01 13.61
N VAL A 26 2.31 6.58 12.48
CA VAL A 26 3.12 6.75 11.28
C VAL A 26 3.16 8.25 10.96
N SER A 27 4.34 8.85 11.11
CA SER A 27 4.59 10.26 10.84
C SER A 27 5.25 10.45 9.46
N ASP A 28 6.34 11.22 9.38
CA ASP A 28 6.99 11.55 8.11
C ASP A 28 7.90 10.45 7.58
N LYS A 29 8.47 9.64 8.47
CA LYS A 29 9.36 8.55 8.10
C LYS A 29 8.58 7.33 7.64
N PRO A 30 9.13 6.54 6.70
CA PRO A 30 8.55 5.27 6.36
C PRO A 30 8.63 4.30 7.55
N VAL A 31 7.52 3.62 7.83
CA VAL A 31 7.40 2.65 8.92
C VAL A 31 7.11 1.28 8.33
N ALA A 32 7.82 0.25 8.80
CA ALA A 32 7.50 -1.13 8.52
C ALA A 32 6.80 -1.79 9.71
N LEU A 33 5.61 -2.34 9.46
CA LEU A 33 4.91 -3.21 10.39
C LEU A 33 5.26 -4.67 10.06
N MET A 34 6.00 -5.31 10.94
CA MET A 34 6.47 -6.68 10.77
C MET A 34 5.66 -7.65 11.64
N GLY A 35 5.55 -8.89 11.21
CA GLY A 35 4.93 -9.96 12.00
C GLY A 35 4.82 -11.25 11.20
N ARG A 36 4.62 -12.36 11.91
CA ARG A 36 4.42 -13.68 11.28
C ARG A 36 3.05 -13.72 10.56
N ASN A 37 2.89 -14.70 9.65
CA ASN A 37 1.59 -14.95 9.04
C ASN A 37 0.55 -15.29 10.11
N GLY A 38 -0.67 -14.77 9.94
CA GLY A 38 -1.76 -14.94 10.90
C GLY A 38 -1.78 -13.96 12.09
N MET A 39 -0.78 -13.07 12.24
CA MET A 39 -0.73 -12.11 13.35
C MET A 39 -1.66 -10.88 13.17
N GLY A 40 -2.44 -10.82 12.07
CA GLY A 40 -3.40 -9.73 11.89
C GLY A 40 -2.90 -8.56 11.03
N LYS A 41 -1.75 -8.65 10.38
CA LYS A 41 -1.17 -7.58 9.54
C LYS A 41 -2.15 -7.09 8.47
N THR A 42 -2.66 -7.99 7.63
CA THR A 42 -3.68 -7.69 6.61
C THR A 42 -4.98 -7.19 7.24
N THR A 43 -5.36 -7.73 8.40
CA THR A 43 -6.55 -7.25 9.14
C THR A 43 -6.39 -5.79 9.53
N LEU A 44 -5.19 -5.38 9.96
CA LEU A 44 -4.89 -3.97 10.29
C LEU A 44 -4.93 -3.09 9.03
N ALA A 45 -4.32 -3.54 7.91
CA ALA A 45 -4.41 -2.82 6.65
C ALA A 45 -5.87 -2.61 6.21
N GLN A 46 -6.69 -3.66 6.31
CA GLN A 46 -8.10 -3.60 5.97
C GLN A 46 -8.92 -2.73 6.94
N ALA A 47 -8.56 -2.71 8.24
CA ALA A 47 -9.18 -1.81 9.21
C ALA A 47 -8.84 -0.35 8.92
N ILE A 48 -7.57 -0.02 8.60
CA ILE A 48 -7.16 1.32 8.18
C ILE A 48 -7.96 1.78 6.94
N MET A 49 -8.18 0.88 5.98
CA MET A 49 -8.91 1.16 4.74
C MET A 49 -10.43 1.10 4.87
N GLY A 50 -10.98 0.81 6.06
CA GLY A 50 -12.42 0.68 6.26
C GLY A 50 -13.07 -0.50 5.51
N ILE A 51 -12.26 -1.47 5.08
CA ILE A 51 -12.70 -2.72 4.44
C ILE A 51 -13.19 -3.70 5.51
N ASN A 52 -12.48 -3.74 6.64
CA ASN A 52 -12.86 -4.48 7.82
C ASN A 52 -13.21 -3.50 8.94
N ALA A 53 -14.38 -3.68 9.56
CA ALA A 53 -14.85 -2.78 10.61
C ALA A 53 -14.01 -2.96 11.89
N THR A 54 -13.68 -1.83 12.54
CA THR A 54 -13.13 -1.81 13.89
C THR A 54 -14.24 -2.01 14.90
N THR A 55 -14.02 -2.86 15.90
CA THR A 55 -14.96 -3.11 17.02
C THR A 55 -14.70 -2.21 18.22
N ALA A 56 -13.46 -1.71 18.37
CA ALA A 56 -13.05 -0.74 19.38
C ALA A 56 -11.84 0.08 18.89
N GLY A 57 -11.54 1.16 19.59
CA GLY A 57 -10.43 2.06 19.27
C GLY A 57 -10.75 3.03 18.13
N THR A 58 -9.74 3.79 17.73
CA THR A 58 -9.86 4.83 16.71
C THR A 58 -8.68 4.79 15.74
N ILE A 59 -8.95 5.12 14.49
CA ILE A 59 -7.94 5.36 13.45
C ILE A 59 -8.17 6.76 12.92
N SER A 60 -7.12 7.58 12.87
CA SER A 60 -7.18 8.93 12.30
C SER A 60 -6.00 9.20 11.37
N TYR A 61 -6.20 10.08 10.41
CA TYR A 61 -5.18 10.56 9.51
C TYR A 61 -5.23 12.08 9.42
N GLY A 62 -4.23 12.74 10.00
CA GLY A 62 -4.28 14.17 10.24
C GLY A 62 -5.50 14.54 11.09
N ASN A 63 -6.34 15.42 10.59
CA ASN A 63 -7.56 15.86 11.28
C ASN A 63 -8.81 15.04 10.92
N VAL A 64 -8.66 13.95 10.16
CA VAL A 64 -9.76 13.11 9.70
C VAL A 64 -9.80 11.81 10.50
N THR A 65 -10.91 11.56 11.21
CA THR A 65 -11.19 10.24 11.80
C THR A 65 -11.60 9.28 10.69
N LEU A 66 -10.82 8.21 10.50
CA LEU A 66 -11.06 7.20 9.46
C LEU A 66 -12.03 6.11 9.92
N THR A 67 -12.11 5.86 11.23
CA THR A 67 -13.00 4.85 11.82
C THR A 67 -14.44 5.05 11.36
N GLY A 68 -15.02 4.02 10.74
CA GLY A 68 -16.39 4.06 10.21
C GLY A 68 -16.55 4.74 8.85
N LEU A 69 -15.47 5.26 8.25
CA LEU A 69 -15.53 5.77 6.88
C LEU A 69 -15.50 4.64 5.86
N THR A 70 -16.09 4.88 4.70
CA THR A 70 -15.99 3.98 3.56
C THR A 70 -14.59 4.02 2.93
N PRO A 71 -14.12 2.93 2.27
CA PRO A 71 -12.83 2.91 1.58
C PRO A 71 -12.62 4.07 0.61
N THR A 72 -13.67 4.49 -0.09
CA THR A 72 -13.63 5.63 -1.01
C THR A 72 -13.28 6.94 -0.29
N LYS A 73 -13.93 7.20 0.86
CA LYS A 73 -13.64 8.41 1.67
C LYS A 73 -12.23 8.38 2.25
N ILE A 74 -11.73 7.21 2.64
CA ILE A 74 -10.36 7.03 3.14
C ILE A 74 -9.35 7.28 2.03
N ALA A 75 -9.58 6.77 0.83
CA ALA A 75 -8.75 7.08 -0.33
C ALA A 75 -8.75 8.58 -0.66
N GLN A 76 -9.90 9.26 -0.55
CA GLN A 76 -10.03 10.72 -0.73
C GLN A 76 -9.31 11.51 0.37
N ALA A 77 -9.16 10.95 1.58
CA ALA A 77 -8.36 11.54 2.64
C ALA A 77 -6.84 11.45 2.37
N GLY A 78 -6.41 10.75 1.31
CA GLY A 78 -5.03 10.70 0.85
C GLY A 78 -4.31 9.40 1.17
N ILE A 79 -4.99 8.30 1.49
CA ILE A 79 -4.37 6.99 1.69
C ILE A 79 -4.52 6.16 0.42
N GLY A 80 -3.39 5.84 -0.23
CA GLY A 80 -3.32 4.86 -1.31
C GLY A 80 -3.08 3.46 -0.74
N TYR A 81 -3.73 2.44 -1.29
CA TYR A 81 -3.62 1.08 -0.80
C TYR A 81 -3.20 0.09 -1.88
N VAL A 82 -2.18 -0.68 -1.58
CA VAL A 82 -1.73 -1.84 -2.38
C VAL A 82 -2.02 -3.10 -1.56
N PRO A 83 -3.11 -3.80 -1.84
CA PRO A 83 -3.46 -5.02 -1.11
C PRO A 83 -2.58 -6.19 -1.51
N GLN A 84 -2.48 -7.17 -0.64
CA GLN A 84 -1.90 -8.47 -0.92
C GLN A 84 -2.56 -9.12 -2.15
N GLY A 85 -1.80 -9.83 -2.98
CA GLY A 85 -2.31 -10.57 -4.13
C GLY A 85 -2.47 -9.75 -5.41
N ARG A 86 -1.77 -8.60 -5.53
CA ARG A 86 -1.58 -7.79 -6.76
C ARG A 86 -2.85 -7.18 -7.37
N ARG A 87 -3.96 -7.89 -7.43
CA ARG A 87 -5.34 -7.48 -7.84
C ARG A 87 -5.40 -6.59 -9.09
N VAL A 88 -4.73 -7.01 -10.17
CA VAL A 88 -4.85 -6.38 -11.49
C VAL A 88 -6.06 -6.91 -12.24
N PHE A 89 -6.64 -6.11 -13.12
CA PHE A 89 -7.74 -6.54 -13.99
C PHE A 89 -7.18 -7.30 -15.20
N PRO A 90 -7.52 -8.60 -15.39
CA PRO A 90 -6.89 -9.40 -16.44
C PRO A 90 -7.09 -8.87 -17.86
N SER A 91 -8.24 -8.26 -18.12
CA SER A 91 -8.67 -7.76 -19.44
C SER A 91 -8.14 -6.38 -19.80
N LEU A 92 -7.79 -5.57 -18.82
CA LEU A 92 -7.28 -4.22 -19.08
C LEU A 92 -5.78 -4.26 -19.38
N THR A 93 -5.34 -3.45 -20.32
CA THR A 93 -3.93 -3.21 -20.59
C THR A 93 -3.28 -2.40 -19.45
N VAL A 94 -1.95 -2.44 -19.36
CA VAL A 94 -1.20 -1.61 -18.40
C VAL A 94 -1.56 -0.13 -18.53
N ASP A 95 -1.63 0.38 -19.78
CA ASP A 95 -1.96 1.78 -20.03
C ASP A 95 -3.39 2.13 -19.57
N GLU A 96 -4.36 1.28 -19.84
CA GLU A 96 -5.75 1.46 -19.38
C GLU A 96 -5.87 1.44 -17.86
N HIS A 97 -5.15 0.56 -17.15
CA HIS A 97 -5.14 0.53 -15.70
C HIS A 97 -4.69 1.88 -15.10
N LEU A 98 -3.71 2.53 -15.70
CA LEU A 98 -3.22 3.81 -15.22
C LEU A 98 -4.13 4.96 -15.63
N ARG A 99 -4.58 5.00 -16.89
CA ARG A 99 -5.40 6.10 -17.42
C ARG A 99 -6.77 6.24 -16.76
N ILE A 100 -7.39 5.14 -16.36
CA ILE A 100 -8.70 5.18 -15.63
C ILE A 100 -8.61 6.04 -14.35
N LEU A 101 -7.43 6.13 -13.73
CA LEU A 101 -7.19 6.85 -12.49
C LEU A 101 -6.52 8.22 -12.72
N GLU A 102 -6.18 8.57 -13.96
CA GLU A 102 -5.45 9.78 -14.29
C GLU A 102 -6.28 11.05 -14.03
N LYS A 103 -5.74 11.97 -13.25
CA LYS A 103 -6.35 13.26 -12.94
C LYS A 103 -5.44 14.38 -13.41
N ARG A 104 -6.00 15.40 -14.07
CA ARG A 104 -5.23 16.55 -14.59
C ARG A 104 -4.45 17.32 -13.52
N THR A 105 -4.93 17.30 -12.28
CA THR A 105 -4.34 18.02 -11.14
C THR A 105 -3.42 17.17 -10.28
N SER A 106 -3.28 15.87 -10.58
CA SER A 106 -2.42 14.95 -9.82
C SER A 106 -0.94 15.21 -10.12
N LYS A 107 -0.09 15.06 -9.10
CA LYS A 107 1.37 14.98 -9.28
C LYS A 107 1.78 13.69 -10.02
N TRP A 108 0.92 12.66 -10.04
CA TRP A 108 1.14 11.38 -10.71
C TRP A 108 0.46 11.36 -12.09
N SER A 109 1.15 10.77 -13.05
CA SER A 109 0.67 10.49 -14.41
C SER A 109 1.17 9.13 -14.85
N ALA A 110 0.55 8.53 -15.88
CA ALA A 110 1.04 7.29 -16.45
C ALA A 110 2.52 7.40 -16.87
N LYS A 111 2.96 8.56 -17.39
CA LYS A 111 4.36 8.81 -17.72
C LYS A 111 5.29 8.66 -16.52
N LYS A 112 4.96 9.26 -15.37
CA LYS A 112 5.79 9.14 -14.15
C LYS A 112 5.81 7.73 -13.59
N VAL A 113 4.70 6.97 -13.70
CA VAL A 113 4.68 5.56 -13.33
C VAL A 113 5.61 4.74 -14.23
N TYR A 114 5.66 5.05 -15.55
CA TYR A 114 6.59 4.40 -16.47
C TYR A 114 8.07 4.78 -16.23
N GLU A 115 8.33 6.00 -15.76
CA GLU A 115 9.68 6.42 -15.34
C GLU A 115 10.12 5.67 -14.08
N LEU A 116 9.21 5.45 -13.12
CA LEU A 116 9.46 4.68 -11.90
C LEU A 116 9.60 3.17 -12.19
N PHE A 117 8.80 2.65 -13.12
CA PHE A 117 8.75 1.23 -13.50
C PHE A 117 8.91 1.06 -15.01
N PRO A 118 10.15 1.14 -15.59
CA PRO A 118 10.38 1.06 -17.04
C PRO A 118 9.84 -0.22 -17.69
N ARG A 119 9.82 -1.35 -16.95
CA ARG A 119 9.24 -2.60 -17.44
C ARG A 119 7.75 -2.49 -17.76
N LEU A 120 7.00 -1.64 -17.06
CA LEU A 120 5.60 -1.37 -17.40
C LEU A 120 5.45 -0.59 -18.69
N ALA A 121 6.41 0.30 -19.00
CA ALA A 121 6.43 1.03 -20.28
C ALA A 121 6.61 0.09 -21.47
N GLU A 122 7.48 -0.92 -21.36
CA GLU A 122 7.68 -1.96 -22.37
C GLU A 122 6.40 -2.79 -22.60
N ARG A 123 5.60 -2.94 -21.55
CA ARG A 123 4.38 -3.78 -21.51
C ARG A 123 3.08 -3.00 -21.59
N LYS A 124 3.11 -1.71 -21.91
CA LYS A 124 1.94 -0.81 -21.84
C LYS A 124 0.69 -1.30 -22.58
N LYS A 125 0.86 -2.07 -23.65
CA LYS A 125 -0.22 -2.65 -24.45
C LYS A 125 -0.62 -4.07 -24.04
N ASN A 126 0.09 -4.69 -23.11
CA ASN A 126 -0.21 -6.04 -22.64
C ASN A 126 -1.35 -5.99 -21.61
N GLY A 127 -2.27 -6.94 -21.68
CA GLY A 127 -3.29 -7.15 -20.65
C GLY A 127 -2.70 -7.63 -19.33
N GLY A 128 -3.39 -7.34 -18.22
CA GLY A 128 -2.95 -7.71 -16.87
C GLY A 128 -2.65 -9.20 -16.68
N ALA A 129 -3.39 -10.08 -17.38
CA ALA A 129 -3.15 -11.53 -17.35
C ALA A 129 -1.82 -11.95 -18.01
N MET A 130 -1.25 -11.13 -18.89
CA MET A 130 -0.01 -11.43 -19.61
C MET A 130 1.24 -10.94 -18.88
N LEU A 131 1.08 -10.29 -17.73
CA LEU A 131 2.17 -9.78 -16.94
C LEU A 131 2.74 -10.85 -16.00
N SER A 132 4.06 -10.83 -15.82
CA SER A 132 4.72 -11.58 -14.75
C SER A 132 4.25 -11.09 -13.37
N GLY A 133 4.44 -11.90 -12.33
CA GLY A 133 4.06 -11.51 -10.97
C GLY A 133 4.71 -10.20 -10.49
N GLY A 134 5.95 -9.94 -10.88
CA GLY A 134 6.63 -8.68 -10.57
C GLY A 134 6.05 -7.49 -11.32
N GLU A 135 5.73 -7.64 -12.61
CA GLU A 135 5.08 -6.59 -13.41
C GLU A 135 3.67 -6.29 -12.88
N GLN A 136 2.92 -7.32 -12.47
CA GLN A 136 1.62 -7.13 -11.82
C GLN A 136 1.74 -6.35 -10.50
N GLN A 137 2.76 -6.63 -9.70
CA GLN A 137 3.03 -5.91 -8.45
C GLN A 137 3.38 -4.45 -8.71
N MET A 138 4.28 -4.19 -9.66
CA MET A 138 4.62 -2.81 -10.08
C MET A 138 3.39 -2.06 -10.59
N LEU A 139 2.51 -2.73 -11.35
CA LEU A 139 1.27 -2.14 -11.83
C LEU A 139 0.29 -1.83 -10.68
N ALA A 140 0.16 -2.71 -9.68
CA ALA A 140 -0.67 -2.49 -8.51
C ALA A 140 -0.20 -1.26 -7.72
N ILE A 141 1.12 -1.10 -7.54
CA ILE A 141 1.71 0.07 -6.89
C ILE A 141 1.50 1.32 -7.76
N GLY A 142 1.76 1.24 -9.06
CA GLY A 142 1.51 2.35 -10.01
C GLY A 142 0.07 2.85 -9.94
N ARG A 143 -0.91 1.94 -9.91
CA ARG A 143 -2.33 2.28 -9.75
C ARG A 143 -2.61 3.01 -8.43
N ALA A 144 -2.03 2.55 -7.33
CA ALA A 144 -2.19 3.22 -6.05
C ALA A 144 -1.60 4.64 -6.08
N LEU A 145 -0.44 4.83 -6.72
CA LEU A 145 0.19 6.14 -6.91
C LEU A 145 -0.67 7.08 -7.76
N MET A 146 -1.38 6.58 -8.77
CA MET A 146 -2.27 7.37 -9.61
C MET A 146 -3.46 7.99 -8.85
N THR A 147 -3.76 7.54 -7.64
CA THR A 147 -4.75 8.19 -6.76
C THR A 147 -4.20 9.45 -6.08
N ASP A 148 -2.92 9.76 -6.26
CA ASP A 148 -2.19 10.87 -5.65
C ASP A 148 -2.13 10.80 -4.12
N PRO A 149 -1.68 9.68 -3.54
CA PRO A 149 -1.72 9.48 -2.10
C PRO A 149 -0.66 10.30 -1.38
N THR A 150 -0.99 10.80 -0.21
CA THR A 150 -0.04 11.39 0.74
C THR A 150 0.60 10.33 1.63
N LEU A 151 -0.08 9.19 1.84
CA LEU A 151 0.43 7.98 2.50
C LEU A 151 0.14 6.76 1.63
N LEU A 152 1.16 5.98 1.31
CA LEU A 152 1.03 4.70 0.59
C LEU A 152 1.11 3.55 1.60
N LEU A 153 -0.01 2.83 1.76
CA LEU A 153 -0.10 1.59 2.53
C LEU A 153 0.10 0.40 1.61
N MET A 154 1.10 -0.43 1.88
CA MET A 154 1.40 -1.63 1.10
C MET A 154 1.36 -2.87 1.99
N ASP A 155 0.61 -3.88 1.56
CA ASP A 155 0.41 -5.14 2.27
C ASP A 155 1.15 -6.27 1.55
N GLU A 156 2.27 -6.70 2.11
CA GLU A 156 3.17 -7.76 1.65
C GLU A 156 3.56 -7.63 0.15
N PRO A 157 4.09 -6.46 -0.29
CA PRO A 157 4.38 -6.23 -1.70
C PRO A 157 5.51 -7.11 -2.26
N SER A 158 6.35 -7.71 -1.42
CA SER A 158 7.43 -8.59 -1.86
C SER A 158 7.02 -10.07 -1.96
N GLU A 159 5.81 -10.42 -1.51
CA GLU A 159 5.36 -11.82 -1.41
C GLU A 159 5.32 -12.52 -2.78
N GLY A 160 5.90 -13.72 -2.83
CA GLY A 160 5.90 -14.58 -4.03
C GLY A 160 6.64 -13.99 -5.23
N LEU A 161 7.54 -13.03 -5.00
CA LEU A 161 8.42 -12.48 -6.03
C LEU A 161 9.80 -13.15 -5.99
N ALA A 162 10.43 -13.30 -7.17
CA ALA A 162 11.80 -13.75 -7.27
C ALA A 162 12.77 -12.73 -6.63
N PRO A 163 13.89 -13.16 -6.03
CA PRO A 163 14.81 -12.26 -5.31
C PRO A 163 15.27 -11.05 -6.11
N ALA A 164 15.58 -11.21 -7.39
CA ALA A 164 16.00 -10.11 -8.26
C ALA A 164 14.87 -9.07 -8.48
N ILE A 165 13.61 -9.52 -8.50
CA ILE A 165 12.46 -8.62 -8.62
C ILE A 165 12.23 -7.87 -7.31
N VAL A 166 12.40 -8.55 -6.16
CA VAL A 166 12.32 -7.93 -4.83
C VAL A 166 13.35 -6.81 -4.69
N GLU A 167 14.60 -7.05 -5.13
CA GLU A 167 15.65 -6.05 -5.11
C GLU A 167 15.32 -4.84 -6.00
N HIS A 168 14.88 -5.10 -7.23
CA HIS A 168 14.47 -4.03 -8.16
C HIS A 168 13.30 -3.21 -7.61
N LEU A 169 12.29 -3.87 -7.06
CA LEU A 169 11.16 -3.21 -6.41
C LEU A 169 11.61 -2.36 -5.22
N GLY A 170 12.51 -2.89 -4.39
CA GLY A 170 13.08 -2.16 -3.24
C GLY A 170 13.80 -0.88 -3.66
N ASN A 171 14.58 -0.93 -4.74
CA ASN A 171 15.26 0.24 -5.28
C ASN A 171 14.26 1.30 -5.77
N SER A 172 13.27 0.91 -6.56
CA SER A 172 12.22 1.83 -7.05
C SER A 172 11.42 2.47 -5.90
N LEU A 173 11.10 1.70 -4.86
CA LEU A 173 10.38 2.22 -3.69
C LEU A 173 11.27 3.13 -2.83
N ARG A 174 12.58 2.88 -2.76
CA ARG A 174 13.53 3.78 -2.08
C ARG A 174 13.60 5.13 -2.78
N ASP A 175 13.65 5.15 -4.10
CA ASP A 175 13.62 6.39 -4.89
C ASP A 175 12.31 7.14 -4.66
N LEU A 176 11.18 6.43 -4.55
CA LEU A 176 9.88 6.99 -4.23
C LEU A 176 9.85 7.66 -2.84
N VAL A 177 10.40 6.98 -1.83
CA VAL A 177 10.53 7.51 -0.46
C VAL A 177 11.46 8.73 -0.44
N ALA A 178 12.58 8.68 -1.16
CA ALA A 178 13.52 9.81 -1.26
C ALA A 178 12.87 11.05 -1.92
N GLN A 179 11.86 10.86 -2.76
CA GLN A 179 11.04 11.94 -3.34
C GLN A 179 9.94 12.44 -2.40
N GLY A 180 9.91 11.97 -1.15
CA GLY A 180 8.98 12.42 -0.10
C GLY A 180 7.67 11.65 -0.05
N GLN A 181 7.54 10.49 -0.72
CA GLN A 181 6.37 9.65 -0.56
C GLN A 181 6.41 8.95 0.80
N ARG A 182 5.39 9.17 1.61
CA ARG A 182 5.24 8.49 2.90
C ARG A 182 4.72 7.07 2.69
N VAL A 183 5.25 6.14 3.48
CA VAL A 183 4.97 4.70 3.34
C VAL A 183 4.68 4.07 4.70
N LEU A 184 3.59 3.31 4.79
CA LEU A 184 3.39 2.26 5.77
C LEU A 184 3.52 0.92 5.05
N LEU A 185 4.59 0.21 5.33
CA LEU A 185 4.89 -1.08 4.75
C LEU A 185 4.51 -2.19 5.73
N ILE A 186 3.63 -3.08 5.33
CA ILE A 186 3.33 -4.31 6.06
C ILE A 186 4.08 -5.44 5.38
N GLU A 187 4.95 -6.13 6.12
CA GLU A 187 5.86 -7.12 5.54
C GLU A 187 6.22 -8.23 6.51
N GLN A 188 6.69 -9.35 5.94
CA GLN A 188 7.34 -10.43 6.67
C GLN A 188 8.83 -10.52 6.32
N ASN A 189 9.22 -10.04 5.15
CA ASN A 189 10.61 -10.03 4.68
C ASN A 189 11.40 -8.88 5.32
N LEU A 190 12.14 -9.17 6.40
CA LEU A 190 12.92 -8.18 7.13
C LEU A 190 13.97 -7.51 6.22
N LYS A 191 14.63 -8.27 5.33
CA LYS A 191 15.62 -7.72 4.41
C LYS A 191 14.99 -6.67 3.48
N PHE A 192 13.81 -6.91 2.96
CA PHE A 192 13.09 -5.95 2.13
C PHE A 192 12.62 -4.75 2.96
N ALA A 193 12.04 -4.96 4.14
CA ALA A 193 11.58 -3.90 5.01
C ALA A 193 12.72 -2.95 5.40
N SER A 194 13.89 -3.47 5.77
CA SER A 194 15.07 -2.66 6.15
C SER A 194 15.71 -1.90 4.98
N THR A 195 15.36 -2.19 3.73
CA THR A 195 15.80 -1.36 2.59
C THR A 195 15.02 -0.06 2.45
N LEU A 196 13.82 0.01 3.05
CA LEU A 196 12.87 1.12 2.86
C LEU A 196 12.59 1.89 4.15
N CYS A 197 12.63 1.22 5.29
CA CYS A 197 12.17 1.74 6.56
C CYS A 197 13.26 1.63 7.62
N ASP A 198 13.56 2.76 8.29
CA ASP A 198 14.45 2.78 9.45
C ASP A 198 13.69 2.42 10.74
N GLU A 199 12.38 2.61 10.75
CA GLU A 199 11.50 2.30 11.86
C GLU A 199 10.73 1.01 11.59
N ILE A 200 10.91 0.02 12.49
CA ILE A 200 10.27 -1.29 12.40
C ILE A 200 9.46 -1.51 13.66
N VAL A 201 8.17 -1.78 13.49
CA VAL A 201 7.22 -2.13 14.54
C VAL A 201 6.85 -3.60 14.39
N ILE A 202 6.79 -4.34 15.48
CA ILE A 202 6.42 -5.76 15.47
C ILE A 202 5.00 -5.89 16.02
N LEU A 203 4.16 -6.61 15.26
CA LEU A 203 2.78 -6.93 15.63
C LEU A 203 2.74 -8.26 16.38
#